data_a566c7e9a27e91b4090a2473c8917b95
#
_entry.id   a566c7e9a27e91b4090a2473c8917b95
#
_cell.length_a   1.000
_cell.length_b   1.000
_cell.length_c   1.000
_cell.angle_alpha   90.00
_cell.angle_beta   90.00
_cell.angle_gamma   90.00
#
_symmetry.space_group_name_H-M   'P 1'
#
loop_
_entity.id
_entity.type
_entity.pdbx_description
1 polymer ?
#
loop_
_entity_poly.entity_id
_entity_poly.type
_entity_poly.pdbx_seq_one_letter_code
_entity_poly.pdbx_strand_id
1 'polypeptide(L)'
;MPNSALQHRTVRTLASAQVLSGVGVAGTVAAGSLLVSSITDSETLAGLAQTSAVLGAAALALPLARLTARGGRRLALSVGYTAGAIGSVFAILGGAQSNIFLMLLGTFMVGAASAAGYQARFAAIDLATDQTRAKQLSFVVWGSTIGAVTGPNLMQPAGNLAENFGLPRLVGPYLISAMTLALATIVIAMFLRPDPYLVANKESVTKLEKGDTKKALKHIRNNPKALFAILSIAIGHVAMVSVMVMTPVHMAHVDVTLTIIGLVISIHVLGMYAFSPVVGALSDRLGRVRVIQIGLIT
;
A
#
# COMPACT_ATOMS: atom_id res chain seq x y z
N MET A 1 -28.06 18.88 -0.09
CA MET A 1 -27.82 17.44 -0.31
C MET A 1 -27.11 17.06 -1.65
N PRO A 2 -26.56 18.00 -2.43
CA PRO A 2 -25.77 17.65 -3.63
C PRO A 2 -24.47 16.91 -3.30
N ASN A 3 -23.93 17.03 -2.08
CA ASN A 3 -22.68 16.39 -1.67
C ASN A 3 -22.77 14.87 -1.42
N SER A 4 -23.95 14.31 -1.17
CA SER A 4 -24.08 12.86 -0.87
C SER A 4 -23.82 11.98 -2.10
N ALA A 5 -24.35 12.33 -3.25
CA ALA A 5 -24.15 11.61 -4.51
C ALA A 5 -22.67 11.67 -4.96
N LEU A 6 -22.06 12.85 -4.84
CA LEU A 6 -20.64 13.06 -5.12
C LEU A 6 -19.77 12.23 -4.18
N GLN A 7 -20.07 12.24 -2.88
CA GLN A 7 -19.36 11.46 -1.88
C GLN A 7 -19.46 9.95 -2.16
N HIS A 8 -20.62 9.42 -2.49
CA HIS A 8 -20.79 8.01 -2.84
C HIS A 8 -19.99 7.62 -4.09
N ARG A 9 -20.02 8.47 -5.13
CA ARG A 9 -19.20 8.28 -6.33
C ARG A 9 -17.70 8.29 -6.01
N THR A 10 -17.25 9.26 -5.23
CA THR A 10 -15.86 9.39 -4.78
C THR A 10 -15.40 8.13 -4.07
N VAL A 11 -16.16 7.66 -3.08
CA VAL A 11 -15.81 6.47 -2.28
C VAL A 11 -15.79 5.20 -3.13
N ARG A 12 -16.74 5.01 -4.04
CA ARG A 12 -16.74 3.87 -4.97
C ARG A 12 -15.51 3.89 -5.88
N THR A 13 -15.16 5.05 -6.45
CA THR A 13 -13.98 5.21 -7.28
C THR A 13 -12.70 4.88 -6.50
N LEU A 14 -12.57 5.41 -5.28
CA LEU A 14 -11.42 5.15 -4.42
C LEU A 14 -11.35 3.67 -4.00
N ALA A 15 -12.47 3.05 -3.66
CA ALA A 15 -12.53 1.63 -3.31
C ALA A 15 -12.11 0.73 -4.49
N SER A 16 -12.60 1.02 -5.71
CA SER A 16 -12.18 0.28 -6.91
C SER A 16 -10.67 0.44 -7.17
N ALA A 17 -10.13 1.65 -7.06
CA ALA A 17 -8.70 1.87 -7.19
C ALA A 17 -7.88 1.16 -6.09
N GLN A 18 -8.42 1.06 -4.86
CA GLN A 18 -7.78 0.34 -3.76
C GLN A 18 -7.78 -1.18 -3.96
N VAL A 19 -8.84 -1.77 -4.55
CA VAL A 19 -8.83 -3.18 -4.94
C VAL A 19 -7.70 -3.42 -5.96
N LEU A 20 -7.64 -2.62 -7.03
CA LEU A 20 -6.63 -2.74 -8.07
C LEU A 20 -5.21 -2.55 -7.52
N SER A 21 -4.98 -1.48 -6.76
CA SER A 21 -3.69 -1.21 -6.13
C SER A 21 -3.30 -2.29 -5.12
N GLY A 22 -4.26 -2.80 -4.35
CA GLY A 22 -4.04 -3.89 -3.41
C GLY A 22 -3.57 -5.17 -4.09
N VAL A 23 -4.23 -5.56 -5.19
CA VAL A 23 -3.80 -6.71 -6.03
C VAL A 23 -2.37 -6.51 -6.51
N GLY A 24 -2.07 -5.34 -7.09
CA GLY A 24 -0.76 -5.05 -7.65
C GLY A 24 0.34 -5.05 -6.60
N VAL A 25 0.16 -4.32 -5.51
CA VAL A 25 1.21 -4.17 -4.48
C VAL A 25 1.39 -5.45 -3.67
N ALA A 26 0.30 -6.10 -3.22
CA ALA A 26 0.42 -7.27 -2.34
C ALA A 26 1.05 -8.48 -3.05
N GLY A 27 0.77 -8.68 -4.33
CA GLY A 27 1.39 -9.75 -5.12
C GLY A 27 2.90 -9.60 -5.26
N THR A 28 3.43 -8.36 -5.22
CA THR A 28 4.87 -8.11 -5.38
C THR A 28 5.67 -8.30 -4.09
N VAL A 29 5.04 -8.34 -2.91
CA VAL A 29 5.76 -8.47 -1.63
C VAL A 29 6.52 -9.79 -1.54
N ALA A 30 5.80 -10.91 -1.70
CA ALA A 30 6.41 -12.24 -1.66
C ALA A 30 7.31 -12.50 -2.89
N ALA A 31 6.84 -12.13 -4.10
CA ALA A 31 7.60 -12.28 -5.32
C ALA A 31 8.92 -11.48 -5.30
N GLY A 32 8.90 -10.30 -4.69
CA GLY A 32 10.08 -9.44 -4.58
C GLY A 32 11.20 -10.07 -3.77
N SER A 33 10.89 -10.64 -2.61
CA SER A 33 11.89 -11.33 -1.79
C SER A 33 12.48 -12.55 -2.50
N LEU A 34 11.62 -13.38 -3.12
CA LEU A 34 12.05 -14.54 -3.90
C LEU A 34 12.92 -14.14 -5.10
N LEU A 35 12.55 -13.09 -5.82
CA LEU A 35 13.28 -12.62 -6.99
C LEU A 35 14.65 -12.05 -6.61
N VAL A 36 14.75 -11.29 -5.51
CA VAL A 36 16.04 -10.81 -5.01
C VAL A 36 16.91 -11.98 -4.58
N SER A 37 16.36 -12.96 -3.84
CA SER A 37 17.10 -14.16 -3.45
C SER A 37 17.63 -14.91 -4.67
N SER A 38 16.84 -15.08 -5.73
CA SER A 38 17.25 -15.76 -6.96
C SER A 38 18.30 -14.99 -7.79
N ILE A 39 18.29 -13.64 -7.77
CA ILE A 39 19.27 -12.82 -8.48
C ILE A 39 20.63 -12.80 -7.74
N THR A 40 20.59 -12.84 -6.41
CA THR A 40 21.78 -12.64 -5.57
C THR A 40 22.35 -13.94 -5.00
N ASP A 41 21.66 -15.07 -5.20
CA ASP A 41 21.94 -16.35 -4.53
C ASP A 41 22.07 -16.20 -3.01
N SER A 42 21.29 -15.27 -2.42
CA SER A 42 21.39 -14.93 -1.00
C SER A 42 20.02 -14.69 -0.36
N GLU A 43 19.67 -15.52 0.60
CA GLU A 43 18.45 -15.34 1.41
C GLU A 43 18.55 -14.11 2.32
N THR A 44 19.74 -13.76 2.77
CA THR A 44 19.98 -12.57 3.61
C THR A 44 19.59 -11.28 2.89
N LEU A 45 19.77 -11.22 1.58
CA LEU A 45 19.44 -10.05 0.76
C LEU A 45 17.96 -10.02 0.32
N ALA A 46 17.20 -11.10 0.50
CA ALA A 46 15.80 -11.19 0.09
C ALA A 46 14.93 -10.03 0.61
N GLY A 47 15.21 -9.55 1.82
CA GLY A 47 14.51 -8.42 2.42
C GLY A 47 14.72 -7.06 1.74
N LEU A 48 15.72 -6.92 0.85
CA LEU A 48 16.02 -5.65 0.18
C LEU A 48 14.88 -5.16 -0.71
N ALA A 49 14.11 -6.07 -1.34
CA ALA A 49 12.95 -5.69 -2.13
C ALA A 49 11.91 -4.93 -1.30
N GLN A 50 11.57 -5.48 -0.12
CA GLN A 50 10.61 -4.86 0.77
C GLN A 50 11.18 -3.57 1.40
N THR A 51 12.45 -3.57 1.80
CA THR A 51 13.12 -2.37 2.31
C THR A 51 13.07 -1.24 1.30
N SER A 52 13.39 -1.53 0.03
CA SER A 52 13.34 -0.56 -1.06
C SER A 52 11.92 -0.02 -1.27
N ALA A 53 10.90 -0.88 -1.29
CA ALA A 53 9.50 -0.47 -1.41
C ALA A 53 9.04 0.44 -0.25
N VAL A 54 9.40 0.10 0.98
CA VAL A 54 9.07 0.92 2.18
C VAL A 54 9.79 2.26 2.14
N LEU A 55 11.07 2.29 1.76
CA LEU A 55 11.82 3.54 1.58
C LEU A 55 11.19 4.41 0.48
N GLY A 56 10.76 3.80 -0.63
CA GLY A 56 10.03 4.49 -1.69
C GLY A 56 8.71 5.10 -1.22
N ALA A 57 7.93 4.33 -0.45
CA ALA A 57 6.69 4.83 0.14
C ALA A 57 6.94 6.00 1.10
N ALA A 58 7.95 5.90 1.96
CA ALA A 58 8.32 6.95 2.89
C ALA A 58 8.82 8.22 2.19
N ALA A 59 9.72 8.07 1.20
CA ALA A 59 10.29 9.18 0.44
C ALA A 59 9.23 9.93 -0.37
N LEU A 60 8.25 9.21 -0.93
CA LEU A 60 7.22 9.78 -1.80
C LEU A 60 5.95 10.21 -1.07
N ALA A 61 5.77 9.85 0.21
CA ALA A 61 4.61 10.24 1.00
C ALA A 61 4.45 11.77 1.09
N LEU A 62 5.53 12.49 1.40
CA LEU A 62 5.51 13.95 1.53
C LEU A 62 5.39 14.68 0.18
N PRO A 63 6.12 14.32 -0.89
CA PRO A 63 5.87 14.85 -2.23
C PRO A 63 4.44 14.68 -2.71
N LEU A 64 3.84 13.49 -2.55
CA LEU A 64 2.45 13.23 -2.92
C LEU A 64 1.46 14.04 -2.06
N ALA A 65 1.72 14.22 -0.77
CA ALA A 65 0.90 15.09 0.08
C ALA A 65 0.96 16.56 -0.36
N ARG A 66 2.15 17.06 -0.74
CA ARG A 66 2.32 18.40 -1.32
C ARG A 66 1.62 18.55 -2.66
N LEU A 67 1.65 17.49 -3.47
CA LEU A 67 0.94 17.46 -4.76
C LEU A 67 -0.57 17.49 -4.56
N THR A 68 -1.10 16.78 -3.53
CA THR A 68 -2.51 16.87 -3.13
C THR A 68 -2.88 18.30 -2.76
N ALA A 69 -2.08 18.97 -1.96
CA ALA A 69 -2.34 20.33 -1.53
C ALA A 69 -2.38 21.34 -2.69
N ARG A 70 -1.61 21.10 -3.76
CA ARG A 70 -1.54 22.00 -4.93
C ARG A 70 -2.52 21.65 -6.06
N GLY A 71 -2.71 20.37 -6.30
CA GLY A 71 -3.44 19.88 -7.48
C GLY A 71 -4.59 18.90 -7.19
N GLY A 72 -4.89 18.70 -5.92
CA GLY A 72 -5.98 17.81 -5.48
C GLY A 72 -5.57 16.33 -5.36
N ARG A 73 -6.50 15.54 -4.87
CA ARG A 73 -6.33 14.07 -4.67
C ARG A 73 -6.12 13.34 -5.99
N ARG A 74 -6.90 13.70 -7.00
CA ARG A 74 -6.83 13.05 -8.32
C ARG A 74 -5.41 13.08 -8.89
N LEU A 75 -4.76 14.25 -8.89
CA LEU A 75 -3.40 14.38 -9.41
C LEU A 75 -2.41 13.55 -8.61
N ALA A 76 -2.43 13.68 -7.29
CA ALA A 76 -1.48 12.99 -6.42
C ALA A 76 -1.62 11.46 -6.49
N LEU A 77 -2.86 10.94 -6.46
CA LEU A 77 -3.12 9.51 -6.57
C LEU A 77 -2.73 8.96 -7.94
N SER A 78 -3.07 9.68 -9.01
CA SER A 78 -2.68 9.27 -10.38
C SER A 78 -1.16 9.21 -10.53
N VAL A 79 -0.43 10.22 -10.04
CA VAL A 79 1.04 10.22 -10.07
C VAL A 79 1.62 9.06 -9.27
N GLY A 80 1.10 8.79 -8.06
CA GLY A 80 1.59 7.69 -7.23
C GLY A 80 1.37 6.32 -7.86
N TYR A 81 0.17 6.06 -8.41
CA TYR A 81 -0.12 4.79 -9.09
C TYR A 81 0.64 4.65 -10.41
N THR A 82 0.80 5.73 -11.19
CA THR A 82 1.63 5.71 -12.42
C THR A 82 3.09 5.41 -12.09
N ALA A 83 3.65 6.04 -11.06
CA ALA A 83 5.01 5.76 -10.62
C ALA A 83 5.16 4.28 -10.22
N GLY A 84 4.17 3.72 -9.50
CA GLY A 84 4.16 2.30 -9.18
C GLY A 84 4.07 1.38 -10.39
N ALA A 85 3.25 1.73 -11.40
CA ALA A 85 3.15 0.97 -12.64
C ALA A 85 4.48 0.97 -13.41
N ILE A 86 5.12 2.14 -13.55
CA ILE A 86 6.47 2.27 -14.16
C ILE A 86 7.49 1.49 -13.34
N GLY A 87 7.44 1.58 -12.01
CA GLY A 87 8.30 0.82 -11.12
C GLY A 87 8.17 -0.69 -11.32
N SER A 88 6.94 -1.19 -11.53
CA SER A 88 6.72 -2.60 -11.84
C SER A 88 7.39 -3.01 -13.15
N VAL A 89 7.38 -2.15 -14.17
CA VAL A 89 8.13 -2.40 -15.42
C VAL A 89 9.64 -2.46 -15.16
N PHE A 90 10.20 -1.56 -14.36
CA PHE A 90 11.62 -1.63 -13.98
C PHE A 90 11.95 -2.90 -13.21
N ALA A 91 11.07 -3.35 -12.31
CA ALA A 91 11.26 -4.60 -11.59
C ALA A 91 11.22 -5.83 -12.53
N ILE A 92 10.35 -5.83 -13.56
CA ILE A 92 10.32 -6.86 -14.60
C ILE A 92 11.64 -6.88 -15.36
N LEU A 93 12.11 -5.74 -15.84
CA LEU A 93 13.37 -5.62 -16.57
C LEU A 93 14.57 -6.04 -15.70
N GLY A 94 14.57 -5.62 -14.42
CA GLY A 94 15.60 -6.02 -13.46
C GLY A 94 15.62 -7.52 -13.22
N GLY A 95 14.45 -8.15 -13.06
CA GLY A 95 14.35 -9.59 -12.90
C GLY A 95 14.73 -10.37 -14.16
N ALA A 96 14.33 -9.91 -15.34
CA ALA A 96 14.65 -10.53 -16.62
C ALA A 96 16.15 -10.46 -16.95
N GLN A 97 16.84 -9.40 -16.53
CA GLN A 97 18.28 -9.18 -16.77
C GLN A 97 19.16 -9.59 -15.57
N SER A 98 18.59 -10.17 -14.51
CA SER A 98 19.27 -10.46 -13.24
C SER A 98 19.99 -9.22 -12.66
N ASN A 99 19.43 -8.03 -12.86
CA ASN A 99 20.01 -6.77 -12.42
C ASN A 99 19.33 -6.28 -11.13
N ILE A 100 20.02 -6.47 -10.00
CA ILE A 100 19.49 -6.12 -8.67
C ILE A 100 19.20 -4.62 -8.52
N PHE A 101 20.02 -3.74 -9.09
CA PHE A 101 19.82 -2.28 -8.96
C PHE A 101 18.55 -1.83 -9.67
N LEU A 102 18.30 -2.34 -10.88
CA LEU A 102 17.10 -2.03 -11.65
C LEU A 102 15.86 -2.58 -10.96
N MET A 103 15.97 -3.78 -10.38
CA MET A 103 14.90 -4.40 -9.61
C MET A 103 14.58 -3.60 -8.34
N LEU A 104 15.59 -3.17 -7.57
CA LEU A 104 15.40 -2.36 -6.37
C LEU A 104 14.85 -0.96 -6.70
N LEU A 105 15.29 -0.33 -7.79
CA LEU A 105 14.69 0.91 -8.28
C LEU A 105 13.20 0.71 -8.60
N GLY A 106 12.87 -0.40 -9.26
CA GLY A 106 11.49 -0.75 -9.56
C GLY A 106 10.63 -0.89 -8.31
N THR A 107 11.11 -1.66 -7.32
CA THR A 107 10.38 -1.84 -6.05
C THR A 107 10.28 -0.53 -5.26
N PHE A 108 11.29 0.32 -5.27
CA PHE A 108 11.24 1.67 -4.69
C PHE A 108 10.09 2.49 -5.31
N MET A 109 9.95 2.47 -6.63
CA MET A 109 8.87 3.18 -7.31
C MET A 109 7.49 2.53 -7.04
N VAL A 110 7.41 1.20 -6.89
CA VAL A 110 6.17 0.52 -6.44
C VAL A 110 5.73 1.03 -5.07
N GLY A 111 6.67 1.41 -4.20
CA GLY A 111 6.40 2.09 -2.94
C GLY A 111 5.55 3.36 -3.07
N ALA A 112 5.65 4.09 -4.20
CA ALA A 112 4.80 5.25 -4.47
C ALA A 112 3.30 4.88 -4.53
N ALA A 113 2.97 3.72 -5.09
CA ALA A 113 1.59 3.23 -5.13
C ALA A 113 1.08 2.91 -3.72
N SER A 114 1.92 2.36 -2.83
CA SER A 114 1.58 2.17 -1.42
C SER A 114 1.30 3.50 -0.72
N ALA A 115 2.14 4.52 -0.92
CA ALA A 115 1.93 5.86 -0.38
C ALA A 115 0.63 6.50 -0.92
N ALA A 116 0.33 6.34 -2.21
CA ALA A 116 -0.92 6.78 -2.80
C ALA A 116 -2.13 6.04 -2.19
N GLY A 117 -2.03 4.72 -1.97
CA GLY A 117 -3.05 3.93 -1.31
C GLY A 117 -3.39 4.43 0.10
N TYR A 118 -2.39 4.81 0.90
CA TYR A 118 -2.63 5.46 2.19
C TYR A 118 -3.35 6.81 2.04
N GLN A 119 -2.99 7.61 1.05
CA GLN A 119 -3.65 8.90 0.80
C GLN A 119 -5.09 8.73 0.28
N ALA A 120 -5.41 7.68 -0.46
CA ALA A 120 -6.76 7.38 -0.91
C ALA A 120 -7.74 7.17 0.26
N ARG A 121 -7.26 6.63 1.39
CA ARG A 121 -8.04 6.50 2.63
C ARG A 121 -8.45 7.87 3.18
N PHE A 122 -7.55 8.85 3.15
CA PHE A 122 -7.89 10.23 3.56
C PHE A 122 -8.81 10.91 2.55
N ALA A 123 -8.63 10.66 1.26
CA ALA A 123 -9.53 11.19 0.22
C ALA A 123 -10.99 10.73 0.41
N ALA A 124 -11.21 9.54 0.97
CA ALA A 124 -12.53 9.01 1.25
C ALA A 124 -13.32 9.84 2.28
N ILE A 125 -12.64 10.61 3.10
CA ILE A 125 -13.25 11.40 4.17
C ILE A 125 -13.25 12.91 3.90
N ASP A 126 -12.69 13.36 2.79
CA ASP A 126 -12.59 14.80 2.46
C ASP A 126 -13.98 15.48 2.38
N LEU A 127 -15.00 14.76 1.90
CA LEU A 127 -16.38 15.25 1.78
C LEU A 127 -17.35 14.59 2.79
N ALA A 128 -16.83 13.77 3.71
CA ALA A 128 -17.64 13.02 4.66
C ALA A 128 -18.08 13.93 5.83
N THR A 129 -19.32 13.72 6.32
CA THR A 129 -19.76 14.29 7.60
C THR A 129 -19.16 13.49 8.76
N ASP A 130 -19.13 14.08 9.96
CA ASP A 130 -18.58 13.39 11.14
C ASP A 130 -19.29 12.06 11.44
N GLN A 131 -20.58 11.96 11.15
CA GLN A 131 -21.37 10.73 11.34
C GLN A 131 -21.06 9.62 10.30
N THR A 132 -20.56 9.99 9.11
CA THR A 132 -20.33 9.04 8.02
C THR A 132 -18.84 8.75 7.78
N ARG A 133 -17.94 9.53 8.40
CA ARG A 133 -16.48 9.49 8.19
C ARG A 133 -15.90 8.09 8.38
N ALA A 134 -16.19 7.44 9.51
CA ALA A 134 -15.69 6.10 9.80
C ALA A 134 -16.20 5.06 8.78
N LYS A 135 -17.48 5.11 8.41
CA LYS A 135 -18.06 4.20 7.42
C LYS A 135 -17.43 4.35 6.04
N GLN A 136 -17.20 5.59 5.59
CA GLN A 136 -16.60 5.85 4.28
C GLN A 136 -15.13 5.39 4.23
N LEU A 137 -14.37 5.66 5.29
CA LEU A 137 -13.00 5.18 5.43
C LEU A 137 -12.95 3.65 5.40
N SER A 138 -13.80 2.97 6.18
CA SER A 138 -13.86 1.51 6.25
C SER A 138 -14.15 0.88 4.89
N PHE A 139 -15.03 1.48 4.09
CA PHE A 139 -15.36 0.95 2.77
C PHE A 139 -14.14 0.96 1.81
N VAL A 140 -13.34 2.02 1.86
CA VAL A 140 -12.11 2.13 1.04
C VAL A 140 -11.02 1.18 1.57
N VAL A 141 -10.88 1.05 2.89
CA VAL A 141 -9.94 0.08 3.50
C VAL A 141 -10.34 -1.35 3.15
N TRP A 142 -11.64 -1.67 3.12
CA TRP A 142 -12.13 -2.98 2.69
C TRP A 142 -11.75 -3.31 1.24
N GLY A 143 -11.79 -2.31 0.35
CA GLY A 143 -11.29 -2.47 -1.03
C GLY A 143 -9.83 -2.91 -1.05
N SER A 144 -8.96 -2.30 -0.23
CA SER A 144 -7.56 -2.72 -0.14
C SER A 144 -7.38 -4.14 0.41
N THR A 145 -8.25 -4.57 1.33
CA THR A 145 -8.23 -5.94 1.89
C THR A 145 -8.50 -6.98 0.81
N ILE A 146 -9.54 -6.76 -0.02
CA ILE A 146 -9.86 -7.66 -1.14
C ILE A 146 -8.66 -7.79 -2.07
N GLY A 147 -8.05 -6.67 -2.45
CA GLY A 147 -6.85 -6.67 -3.29
C GLY A 147 -5.66 -7.36 -2.65
N ALA A 148 -5.42 -7.11 -1.38
CA ALA A 148 -4.29 -7.68 -0.64
C ALA A 148 -4.41 -9.20 -0.43
N VAL A 149 -5.62 -9.73 -0.31
CA VAL A 149 -5.87 -11.18 -0.25
C VAL A 149 -5.77 -11.81 -1.64
N THR A 150 -6.26 -11.12 -2.67
CA THR A 150 -6.25 -11.65 -4.05
C THR A 150 -4.85 -11.66 -4.66
N GLY A 151 -4.04 -10.62 -4.41
CA GLY A 151 -2.73 -10.42 -5.02
C GLY A 151 -1.79 -11.64 -4.90
N PRO A 152 -1.50 -12.14 -3.69
CA PRO A 152 -0.64 -13.30 -3.51
C PRO A 152 -1.18 -14.59 -4.17
N ASN A 153 -2.50 -14.78 -4.23
CA ASN A 153 -3.10 -15.93 -4.92
C ASN A 153 -2.89 -15.91 -6.44
N LEU A 154 -2.56 -14.75 -7.00
CA LEU A 154 -2.24 -14.62 -8.42
C LEU A 154 -0.77 -14.94 -8.75
N MET A 155 0.08 -15.28 -7.76
CA MET A 155 1.51 -15.54 -8.01
C MET A 155 1.73 -16.65 -9.04
N GLN A 156 1.05 -17.78 -8.87
CA GLN A 156 1.19 -18.92 -9.77
C GLN A 156 0.68 -18.61 -11.20
N PRO A 157 -0.57 -18.13 -11.40
CA PRO A 157 -1.03 -17.80 -12.76
C PRO A 157 -0.23 -16.65 -13.39
N ALA A 158 0.23 -15.69 -12.61
CA ALA A 158 1.10 -14.62 -13.08
C ALA A 158 2.50 -15.15 -13.50
N GLY A 159 3.04 -16.11 -12.75
CA GLY A 159 4.28 -16.79 -13.12
C GLY A 159 4.15 -17.54 -14.45
N ASN A 160 3.08 -18.30 -14.63
CA ASN A 160 2.80 -18.99 -15.90
C ASN A 160 2.65 -18.00 -17.07
N LEU A 161 2.01 -16.85 -16.82
CA LEU A 161 1.89 -15.79 -17.82
C LEU A 161 3.27 -15.23 -18.20
N ALA A 162 4.17 -15.03 -17.25
CA ALA A 162 5.53 -14.54 -17.52
C ALA A 162 6.31 -15.55 -18.37
N GLU A 163 6.23 -16.84 -18.06
CA GLU A 163 6.89 -17.91 -18.83
C GLU A 163 6.41 -17.94 -20.29
N ASN A 164 5.12 -17.69 -20.57
CA ASN A 164 4.60 -17.60 -21.94
C ASN A 164 5.22 -16.43 -22.74
N PHE A 165 5.75 -15.43 -22.07
CA PHE A 165 6.50 -14.34 -22.70
C PHE A 165 8.03 -14.54 -22.67
N GLY A 166 8.51 -15.71 -22.27
CA GLY A 166 9.93 -16.00 -22.14
C GLY A 166 10.63 -15.27 -20.98
N LEU A 167 9.86 -14.82 -19.99
CA LEU A 167 10.34 -14.13 -18.81
C LEU A 167 10.48 -15.07 -17.61
N PRO A 168 11.38 -14.78 -16.66
CA PRO A 168 11.46 -15.54 -15.42
C PRO A 168 10.11 -15.56 -14.69
N ARG A 169 9.74 -16.70 -14.13
CA ARG A 169 8.46 -16.92 -13.46
C ARG A 169 8.17 -15.92 -12.34
N LEU A 170 9.19 -15.57 -11.57
CA LEU A 170 9.08 -14.66 -10.42
C LEU A 170 8.81 -13.19 -10.79
N VAL A 171 8.96 -12.80 -12.07
CA VAL A 171 8.55 -11.46 -12.52
C VAL A 171 7.06 -11.36 -12.82
N GLY A 172 6.36 -12.49 -12.92
CA GLY A 172 4.92 -12.54 -13.21
C GLY A 172 4.05 -11.64 -12.34
N PRO A 173 4.18 -11.65 -11.00
CA PRO A 173 3.44 -10.74 -10.13
C PRO A 173 3.66 -9.26 -10.43
N TYR A 174 4.81 -8.87 -10.97
CA TYR A 174 5.07 -7.49 -11.40
C TYR A 174 4.36 -7.15 -12.71
N LEU A 175 4.09 -8.14 -13.60
CA LEU A 175 3.22 -7.92 -14.77
C LEU A 175 1.80 -7.56 -14.32
N ILE A 176 1.24 -8.33 -13.38
CA ILE A 176 -0.07 -8.03 -12.79
C ILE A 176 -0.05 -6.68 -12.09
N SER A 177 1.02 -6.36 -11.36
CA SER A 177 1.18 -5.07 -10.68
C SER A 177 1.17 -3.91 -11.68
N ALA A 178 1.96 -3.99 -12.76
CA ALA A 178 1.98 -2.96 -13.80
C ALA A 178 0.59 -2.70 -14.38
N MET A 179 -0.14 -3.78 -14.73
CA MET A 179 -1.48 -3.69 -15.30
C MET A 179 -2.49 -3.11 -14.31
N THR A 180 -2.53 -3.61 -13.08
CA THR A 180 -3.53 -3.18 -12.09
C THR A 180 -3.27 -1.78 -11.59
N LEU A 181 -2.00 -1.34 -11.44
CA LEU A 181 -1.66 0.03 -11.08
C LEU A 181 -1.92 1.01 -12.23
N ALA A 182 -1.69 0.62 -13.48
CA ALA A 182 -2.09 1.42 -14.64
C ALA A 182 -3.62 1.58 -14.70
N LEU A 183 -4.38 0.50 -14.47
CA LEU A 183 -5.84 0.56 -14.38
C LEU A 183 -6.31 1.43 -13.21
N ALA A 184 -5.66 1.33 -12.03
CA ALA A 184 -5.95 2.21 -10.90
C ALA A 184 -5.72 3.68 -11.25
N THR A 185 -4.64 3.98 -11.99
CA THR A 185 -4.38 5.34 -12.51
C THR A 185 -5.53 5.81 -13.41
N ILE A 186 -5.96 4.98 -14.36
CA ILE A 186 -7.05 5.31 -15.29
C ILE A 186 -8.35 5.55 -14.51
N VAL A 187 -8.69 4.67 -13.57
CA VAL A 187 -9.89 4.81 -12.73
C VAL A 187 -9.87 6.14 -11.98
N ILE A 188 -8.76 6.48 -11.32
CA ILE A 188 -8.64 7.76 -10.60
C ILE A 188 -8.70 8.95 -11.56
N ALA A 189 -7.94 8.92 -12.66
CA ALA A 189 -7.87 10.05 -13.59
C ALA A 189 -9.21 10.34 -14.28
N MET A 190 -10.00 9.30 -14.59
CA MET A 190 -11.27 9.43 -15.30
C MET A 190 -12.46 9.69 -14.35
N PHE A 191 -12.54 8.96 -13.25
CA PHE A 191 -13.76 8.92 -12.42
C PHE A 191 -13.70 9.77 -11.14
N LEU A 192 -12.49 10.16 -10.66
CA LEU A 192 -12.37 11.03 -9.48
C LEU A 192 -12.54 12.51 -9.90
N ARG A 193 -13.71 12.81 -10.44
CA ARG A 193 -14.10 14.15 -10.90
C ARG A 193 -15.51 14.45 -10.43
N PRO A 194 -15.77 15.65 -9.84
CA PRO A 194 -14.80 16.65 -9.41
C PRO A 194 -13.89 16.13 -8.28
N ASP A 195 -12.72 16.75 -8.11
CA ASP A 195 -11.74 16.37 -7.09
C ASP A 195 -12.29 16.65 -5.68
N PRO A 196 -12.34 15.64 -4.78
CA PRO A 196 -12.95 15.80 -3.46
C PRO A 196 -12.21 16.81 -2.58
N TYR A 197 -10.89 16.88 -2.65
CA TYR A 197 -10.10 17.81 -1.87
C TYR A 197 -10.31 19.27 -2.30
N LEU A 198 -10.34 19.52 -3.61
CA LEU A 198 -10.57 20.86 -4.14
C LEU A 198 -12.00 21.33 -3.89
N VAL A 199 -12.98 20.42 -3.89
CA VAL A 199 -14.37 20.75 -3.53
C VAL A 199 -14.49 21.07 -2.05
N ALA A 200 -13.86 20.27 -1.17
CA ALA A 200 -13.91 20.48 0.27
C ALA A 200 -13.22 21.78 0.71
N ASN A 201 -12.18 22.21 0.00
CA ASN A 201 -11.33 23.33 0.37
C ASN A 201 -11.48 24.55 -0.54
N LYS A 202 -12.61 24.71 -1.24
CA LYS A 202 -12.84 25.82 -2.17
C LYS A 202 -12.54 27.21 -1.57
N GLU A 203 -12.83 27.40 -0.29
CA GLU A 203 -12.61 28.67 0.41
C GLU A 203 -11.21 28.81 1.02
N SER A 204 -10.49 27.69 1.22
CA SER A 204 -9.20 27.66 1.91
C SER A 204 -7.99 27.61 0.98
N VAL A 205 -8.17 27.43 -0.32
CA VAL A 205 -7.08 27.31 -1.31
C VAL A 205 -6.20 28.58 -1.37
N THR A 206 -6.70 29.71 -0.88
CA THR A 206 -6.01 31.00 -0.85
C THR A 206 -4.94 31.13 0.25
N LYS A 207 -4.89 30.21 1.23
CA LYS A 207 -3.94 30.25 2.38
C LYS A 207 -3.37 28.86 2.68
N LEU A 208 -2.66 28.27 1.73
CA LEU A 208 -1.76 27.16 2.08
C LEU A 208 -0.53 27.75 2.77
N GLU A 209 -0.58 27.85 4.10
CA GLU A 209 0.64 28.00 4.89
C GLU A 209 1.57 26.84 4.55
N LYS A 210 2.81 27.16 4.16
CA LYS A 210 3.86 26.14 3.98
C LYS A 210 4.01 25.41 5.30
N GLY A 211 3.45 24.20 5.40
CA GLY A 211 3.57 23.38 6.59
C GLY A 211 5.04 23.23 6.95
N ASP A 212 5.44 23.74 8.12
CA ASP A 212 6.80 23.65 8.61
C ASP A 212 7.02 22.25 9.18
N THR A 213 7.60 21.38 8.37
CA THR A 213 7.93 20.00 8.74
C THR A 213 8.79 19.94 9.99
N LYS A 214 9.67 20.94 10.21
CA LYS A 214 10.52 21.03 11.41
C LYS A 214 9.70 21.29 12.67
N LYS A 215 8.70 22.18 12.58
CA LYS A 215 7.79 22.45 13.70
C LYS A 215 6.94 21.24 14.03
N ALA A 216 6.41 20.54 13.01
CA ALA A 216 5.65 19.31 13.19
C ALA A 216 6.47 18.22 13.88
N LEU A 217 7.71 17.99 13.44
CA LEU A 217 8.61 17.02 14.03
C LEU A 217 8.97 17.36 15.48
N LYS A 218 9.24 18.66 15.77
CA LYS A 218 9.47 19.15 17.12
C LYS A 218 8.26 18.93 18.03
N HIS A 219 7.04 19.17 17.51
CA HIS A 219 5.81 18.94 18.25
C HIS A 219 5.62 17.46 18.60
N ILE A 220 5.84 16.56 17.65
CA ILE A 220 5.76 15.10 17.86
C ILE A 220 6.77 14.67 18.93
N ARG A 221 8.04 15.11 18.81
CA ARG A 221 9.10 14.76 19.76
C ARG A 221 8.81 15.21 21.17
N ASN A 222 8.13 16.34 21.33
CA ASN A 222 7.77 16.91 22.64
C ASN A 222 6.45 16.35 23.20
N ASN A 223 5.75 15.46 22.45
CA ASN A 223 4.51 14.84 22.89
C ASN A 223 4.73 13.34 23.16
N PRO A 224 4.87 12.90 24.43
CA PRO A 224 5.20 11.51 24.75
C PRO A 224 4.12 10.52 24.30
N LYS A 225 2.85 10.92 24.25
CA LYS A 225 1.75 10.07 23.76
C LYS A 225 1.86 9.85 22.25
N ALA A 226 2.20 10.89 21.50
CA ALA A 226 2.41 10.78 20.04
C ALA A 226 3.65 9.92 19.73
N LEU A 227 4.74 10.13 20.48
CA LEU A 227 5.96 9.35 20.34
C LEU A 227 5.72 7.86 20.65
N PHE A 228 5.02 7.55 21.76
CA PHE A 228 4.64 6.18 22.12
C PHE A 228 3.81 5.52 21.00
N ALA A 229 2.81 6.21 20.46
CA ALA A 229 1.99 5.67 19.38
C ALA A 229 2.81 5.36 18.12
N ILE A 230 3.71 6.27 17.73
CA ILE A 230 4.58 6.08 16.55
C ILE A 230 5.53 4.91 16.77
N LEU A 231 6.19 4.83 17.92
CA LEU A 231 7.12 3.74 18.24
C LEU A 231 6.41 2.38 18.31
N SER A 232 5.22 2.31 18.93
CA SER A 232 4.43 1.09 19.00
C SER A 232 4.04 0.58 17.61
N ILE A 233 3.60 1.48 16.72
CA ILE A 233 3.28 1.14 15.32
C ILE A 233 4.56 0.68 14.60
N ALA A 234 5.67 1.38 14.75
CA ALA A 234 6.93 1.04 14.09
C ALA A 234 7.45 -0.34 14.51
N ILE A 235 7.49 -0.62 15.82
CA ILE A 235 7.96 -1.92 16.36
C ILE A 235 7.04 -3.06 15.89
N GLY A 236 5.72 -2.91 16.03
CA GLY A 236 4.76 -3.91 15.57
C GLY A 236 4.85 -4.15 14.06
N HIS A 237 5.06 -3.10 13.28
CA HIS A 237 5.22 -3.21 11.82
C HIS A 237 6.52 -3.91 11.44
N VAL A 238 7.63 -3.62 12.11
CA VAL A 238 8.93 -4.31 11.90
C VAL A 238 8.78 -5.80 12.16
N ALA A 239 8.21 -6.20 13.31
CA ALA A 239 7.99 -7.61 13.63
C ALA A 239 7.13 -8.31 12.58
N MET A 240 5.99 -7.72 12.21
CA MET A 240 5.08 -8.25 11.20
C MET A 240 5.76 -8.42 9.84
N VAL A 241 6.45 -7.38 9.35
CA VAL A 241 7.09 -7.40 8.02
C VAL A 241 8.23 -8.39 7.98
N SER A 242 9.02 -8.52 9.05
CA SER A 242 10.11 -9.50 9.13
C SER A 242 9.61 -10.92 8.91
N VAL A 243 8.53 -11.32 9.60
CA VAL A 243 7.91 -12.64 9.40
C VAL A 243 7.33 -12.76 7.99
N MET A 244 6.56 -11.77 7.53
CA MET A 244 5.86 -11.80 6.25
C MET A 244 6.83 -11.89 5.05
N VAL A 245 7.99 -11.25 5.11
CA VAL A 245 8.99 -11.25 4.02
C VAL A 245 9.80 -12.54 4.01
N MET A 246 10.16 -13.08 5.17
CA MET A 246 10.99 -14.29 5.26
C MET A 246 10.19 -15.58 5.07
N THR A 247 8.88 -15.59 5.36
CA THR A 247 8.04 -16.78 5.19
C THR A 247 8.06 -17.32 3.74
N PRO A 248 7.86 -16.52 2.67
CA PRO A 248 7.95 -17.02 1.30
C PRO A 248 9.34 -17.59 0.94
N VAL A 249 10.39 -16.94 1.43
CA VAL A 249 11.79 -17.38 1.20
C VAL A 249 12.02 -18.76 1.83
N HIS A 250 11.64 -18.92 3.10
CA HIS A 250 11.73 -20.20 3.79
C HIS A 250 10.89 -21.29 3.11
N MET A 251 9.67 -20.98 2.71
CA MET A 251 8.78 -21.93 2.03
C MET A 251 9.35 -22.36 0.67
N ALA A 252 9.98 -21.45 -0.07
CA ALA A 252 10.63 -21.79 -1.34
C ALA A 252 11.88 -22.68 -1.13
N HIS A 253 12.60 -22.49 -0.02
CA HIS A 253 13.77 -23.31 0.33
C HIS A 253 13.40 -24.78 0.63
N VAL A 254 12.17 -25.03 1.08
CA VAL A 254 11.64 -26.39 1.30
C VAL A 254 10.71 -26.84 0.15
N ASP A 255 10.92 -26.34 -1.05
CA ASP A 255 10.26 -26.71 -2.31
C ASP A 255 8.73 -26.55 -2.31
N VAL A 256 8.19 -25.60 -1.51
CA VAL A 256 6.77 -25.30 -1.52
C VAL A 256 6.37 -24.50 -2.78
N THR A 257 5.27 -24.89 -3.42
CA THR A 257 4.80 -24.24 -4.65
C THR A 257 4.34 -22.81 -4.43
N LEU A 258 4.43 -21.97 -5.47
CA LEU A 258 3.96 -20.57 -5.43
C LEU A 258 2.47 -20.45 -5.09
N THR A 259 1.66 -21.45 -5.43
CA THR A 259 0.24 -21.50 -5.05
C THR A 259 0.06 -21.55 -3.53
N ILE A 260 0.82 -22.43 -2.87
CA ILE A 260 0.74 -22.59 -1.40
C ILE A 260 1.33 -21.38 -0.71
N ILE A 261 2.45 -20.84 -1.20
CA ILE A 261 3.03 -19.59 -0.69
C ILE A 261 2.00 -18.45 -0.77
N GLY A 262 1.35 -18.29 -1.93
CA GLY A 262 0.31 -17.28 -2.12
C GLY A 262 -0.87 -17.45 -1.18
N LEU A 263 -1.32 -18.70 -0.96
CA LEU A 263 -2.42 -19.02 -0.04
C LEU A 263 -2.06 -18.67 1.41
N VAL A 264 -0.87 -19.04 1.88
CA VAL A 264 -0.39 -18.76 3.25
C VAL A 264 -0.33 -17.25 3.48
N ILE A 265 0.24 -16.50 2.56
CA ILE A 265 0.30 -15.02 2.65
C ILE A 265 -1.11 -14.42 2.62
N SER A 266 -2.01 -14.94 1.79
CA SER A 266 -3.39 -14.47 1.72
C SER A 266 -4.17 -14.71 3.01
N ILE A 267 -4.01 -15.87 3.64
CA ILE A 267 -4.62 -16.18 4.93
C ILE A 267 -4.05 -15.28 6.03
N HIS A 268 -2.74 -15.06 6.03
CA HIS A 268 -2.10 -14.13 6.96
C HIS A 268 -2.68 -12.71 6.82
N VAL A 269 -2.75 -12.18 5.62
CA VAL A 269 -3.30 -10.84 5.32
C VAL A 269 -4.79 -10.77 5.68
N LEU A 270 -5.56 -11.83 5.39
CA LEU A 270 -6.96 -11.91 5.80
C LEU A 270 -7.09 -11.80 7.32
N GLY A 271 -6.27 -12.55 8.06
CA GLY A 271 -6.23 -12.49 9.54
C GLY A 271 -5.94 -11.09 10.07
N MET A 272 -5.02 -10.36 9.45
CA MET A 272 -4.70 -8.97 9.82
C MET A 272 -5.89 -8.01 9.73
N TYR A 273 -6.76 -8.19 8.74
CA TYR A 273 -7.85 -7.26 8.45
C TYR A 273 -9.22 -7.77 8.89
N ALA A 274 -9.47 -9.08 8.88
CA ALA A 274 -10.77 -9.65 9.24
C ALA A 274 -11.16 -9.37 10.69
N PHE A 275 -10.19 -9.35 11.59
CA PHE A 275 -10.42 -9.07 13.01
C PHE A 275 -10.42 -7.58 13.35
N SER A 276 -10.19 -6.68 12.39
CA SER A 276 -10.15 -5.23 12.66
C SER A 276 -11.44 -4.67 13.31
N PRO A 277 -12.67 -5.12 12.98
CA PRO A 277 -13.87 -4.65 13.68
C PRO A 277 -13.92 -5.09 15.15
N VAL A 278 -13.41 -6.31 15.44
CA VAL A 278 -13.35 -6.86 16.82
C VAL A 278 -12.33 -6.06 17.63
N VAL A 279 -11.15 -5.84 17.07
CA VAL A 279 -10.08 -5.03 17.71
C VAL A 279 -10.54 -3.59 17.90
N GLY A 280 -11.28 -3.03 16.94
CA GLY A 280 -11.89 -1.70 17.05
C GLY A 280 -12.87 -1.62 18.23
N ALA A 281 -13.83 -2.55 18.33
CA ALA A 281 -14.77 -2.61 19.42
C ALA A 281 -14.09 -2.83 20.79
N LEU A 282 -13.02 -3.64 20.81
CA LEU A 282 -12.22 -3.87 22.02
C LEU A 282 -11.47 -2.59 22.44
N SER A 283 -10.96 -1.81 21.47
CA SER A 283 -10.31 -0.54 21.72
C SER A 283 -11.27 0.52 22.29
N ASP A 284 -12.53 0.50 21.86
CA ASP A 284 -13.56 1.39 22.40
C ASP A 284 -13.94 1.01 23.84
N ARG A 285 -13.91 -0.29 24.19
CA ARG A 285 -14.27 -0.80 25.55
C ARG A 285 -13.12 -0.74 26.56
N LEU A 286 -11.95 -1.19 26.19
CA LEU A 286 -10.78 -1.31 27.09
C LEU A 286 -9.84 -0.11 27.03
N GLY A 287 -10.00 0.75 26.03
CA GLY A 287 -9.09 1.85 25.73
C GLY A 287 -7.91 1.42 24.86
N ARG A 288 -7.48 2.35 24.00
CA ARG A 288 -6.48 2.11 22.94
C ARG A 288 -5.14 1.59 23.45
N VAL A 289 -4.66 2.12 24.57
CA VAL A 289 -3.34 1.74 25.14
C VAL A 289 -3.33 0.28 25.60
N ARG A 290 -4.38 -0.17 26.28
CA ARG A 290 -4.49 -1.56 26.76
C ARG A 290 -4.53 -2.55 25.59
N VAL A 291 -5.28 -2.23 24.53
CA VAL A 291 -5.36 -3.09 23.33
C VAL A 291 -4.01 -3.17 22.62
N ILE A 292 -3.26 -2.06 22.53
CA ILE A 292 -1.89 -2.08 21.99
C ILE A 292 -0.99 -2.98 22.85
N GLN A 293 -1.07 -2.87 24.18
CA GLN A 293 -0.28 -3.70 25.10
C GLN A 293 -0.60 -5.19 24.93
N ILE A 294 -1.89 -5.55 24.83
CA ILE A 294 -2.31 -6.92 24.56
C ILE A 294 -1.70 -7.42 23.25
N GLY A 295 -1.81 -6.64 22.17
CA GLY A 295 -1.27 -7.01 20.86
C GLY A 295 0.27 -7.07 20.77
N LEU A 296 1.00 -6.48 21.73
CA LEU A 296 2.46 -6.59 21.81
C LEU A 296 2.92 -7.81 22.62
N ILE A 297 2.03 -8.40 23.42
CA ILE A 297 2.33 -9.57 24.26
C ILE A 297 1.93 -10.87 23.56
N THR A 298 0.94 -10.82 22.65
CA THR A 298 0.49 -11.95 21.83
C THR A 298 1.29 -12.14 20.58
#